data_f0dee798c7bdea7413015d3ad4fb0b91
#
_entry.id   f0dee798c7bdea7413015d3ad4fb0b91
#
_cell.length_a   1.000
_cell.length_b   1.000
_cell.length_c   1.000
_cell.angle_alpha   90.00
_cell.angle_beta   90.00
_cell.angle_gamma   90.00
#
_symmetry.space_group_name_H-M   'P 1'
#
loop_
_entity.id
_entity.type
_entity.pdbx_description
1 polymer ?
#
loop_
_entity_poly.entity_id
_entity_poly.type
_entity_poly.pdbx_seq_one_letter_code
_entity_poly.pdbx_strand_id
1 'polypeptide(L)'
;LCDYNKYGLDGLVRSYRNDKGKSRKISSELGDEILARKKSNPRMPITVLYEQMVSEGLIDPRSISRPTVYRYIEDLSLAGEFKKNSENPESLRFSHEHVGDLWQGDVMYGPYISIGRKKIQTYLHMFIDDASRYPVYSQFYLSQNFETLRHCFKEAVLRRGIPRLVYTDNGKIYRSQQFEYICASLGCTLLHSQPFVPQGRGKVERMFHTVRMRFLSNLDPTTIKDLDELNQKYLIWLEEDYKRKSHKGLNGLSPHDVFMSQISKLKWLTKVFC
;
A
#
# COMPACT_ATOMS: atom_id res chain seq x y z
N LEU A 1 -30.25 -39.03 -3.67
CA LEU A 1 -30.65 -40.47 -3.71
C LEU A 1 -31.62 -40.71 -4.88
N CYS A 2 -32.59 -39.85 -5.18
CA CYS A 2 -33.52 -40.04 -6.31
C CYS A 2 -32.81 -40.15 -7.66
N ASP A 3 -31.80 -39.37 -7.92
CA ASP A 3 -31.09 -39.33 -9.21
C ASP A 3 -30.16 -40.52 -9.36
N TYR A 4 -29.56 -41.01 -8.26
CA TYR A 4 -28.80 -42.25 -8.24
C TYR A 4 -29.66 -43.48 -8.55
N ASN A 5 -30.85 -43.53 -7.99
CA ASN A 5 -31.80 -44.66 -8.23
C ASN A 5 -32.33 -44.67 -9.67
N LYS A 6 -32.34 -43.53 -10.38
CA LYS A 6 -32.80 -43.39 -11.76
C LYS A 6 -31.72 -43.58 -12.81
N TYR A 7 -30.50 -43.09 -12.52
CA TYR A 7 -29.44 -42.94 -13.50
C TYR A 7 -28.11 -43.55 -13.05
N GLY A 8 -28.07 -44.28 -11.91
CA GLY A 8 -26.86 -44.90 -11.37
C GLY A 8 -25.80 -43.87 -11.00
N LEU A 9 -24.52 -44.17 -11.24
CA LEU A 9 -23.40 -43.26 -10.99
C LEU A 9 -23.46 -41.97 -11.80
N ASP A 10 -24.06 -41.98 -12.99
CA ASP A 10 -24.22 -40.80 -13.82
C ASP A 10 -25.20 -39.76 -13.20
N GLY A 11 -26.13 -40.21 -12.37
CA GLY A 11 -27.02 -39.34 -11.59
C GLY A 11 -26.32 -38.60 -10.44
N LEU A 12 -25.08 -38.97 -10.10
CA LEU A 12 -24.26 -38.29 -9.12
C LEU A 12 -23.34 -37.21 -9.74
N VAL A 13 -23.22 -37.23 -11.05
CA VAL A 13 -22.48 -36.16 -11.77
C VAL A 13 -23.26 -34.89 -11.65
N ARG A 14 -22.72 -33.87 -10.95
CA ARG A 14 -23.31 -32.55 -10.85
C ARG A 14 -23.57 -32.00 -12.25
N SER A 15 -24.85 -31.91 -12.64
CA SER A 15 -25.23 -31.21 -13.86
C SER A 15 -24.69 -29.79 -13.81
N TYR A 16 -23.97 -29.38 -14.85
CA TYR A 16 -23.55 -27.98 -14.97
C TYR A 16 -24.78 -27.07 -14.92
N ARG A 17 -24.73 -26.07 -14.05
CA ARG A 17 -25.77 -25.06 -13.99
C ARG A 17 -25.89 -24.37 -15.34
N ASN A 18 -27.05 -24.44 -15.97
CA ASN A 18 -27.36 -23.74 -17.23
C ASN A 18 -27.46 -22.19 -17.09
N ASP A 19 -27.42 -21.70 -15.84
CA ASP A 19 -27.48 -20.28 -15.49
C ASP A 19 -26.09 -19.68 -15.18
N LYS A 20 -25.00 -20.39 -15.46
CA LYS A 20 -23.64 -19.90 -15.30
C LYS A 20 -23.40 -18.72 -16.22
N GLY A 21 -23.10 -17.54 -15.64
CA GLY A 21 -22.90 -16.28 -16.35
C GLY A 21 -24.17 -15.45 -16.57
N LYS A 22 -25.38 -15.93 -16.15
CA LYS A 22 -26.61 -15.15 -16.20
C LYS A 22 -26.95 -14.64 -14.80
N SER A 23 -26.93 -13.33 -14.62
CA SER A 23 -27.39 -12.73 -13.36
C SER A 23 -28.91 -12.73 -13.29
N ARG A 24 -29.48 -13.22 -12.20
CA ARG A 24 -30.94 -13.17 -11.99
C ARG A 24 -31.47 -11.77 -11.69
N LYS A 25 -30.59 -10.86 -11.29
CA LYS A 25 -30.96 -9.49 -10.86
C LYS A 25 -30.61 -8.43 -11.89
N ILE A 26 -29.75 -8.72 -12.85
CA ILE A 26 -29.32 -7.79 -13.90
C ILE A 26 -29.99 -8.24 -15.19
N SER A 27 -30.88 -7.41 -15.73
CA SER A 27 -31.51 -7.65 -17.02
C SER A 27 -30.47 -7.62 -18.16
N SER A 28 -30.79 -8.19 -19.31
CA SER A 28 -29.89 -8.16 -20.48
C SER A 28 -29.51 -6.73 -20.87
N GLU A 29 -30.51 -5.84 -20.94
CA GLU A 29 -30.34 -4.42 -21.29
C GLU A 29 -29.42 -3.68 -20.31
N LEU A 30 -29.62 -3.89 -19.01
CA LEU A 30 -28.76 -3.30 -17.98
C LEU A 30 -27.34 -3.90 -18.03
N GLY A 31 -27.23 -5.18 -18.35
CA GLY A 31 -25.96 -5.86 -18.54
C GLY A 31 -25.16 -5.30 -19.72
N ASP A 32 -25.83 -5.06 -20.86
CA ASP A 32 -25.23 -4.46 -22.05
C ASP A 32 -24.75 -3.03 -21.77
N GLU A 33 -25.52 -2.24 -21.02
CA GLU A 33 -25.14 -0.89 -20.62
C GLU A 33 -23.91 -0.89 -19.69
N ILE A 34 -23.88 -1.78 -18.68
CA ILE A 34 -22.72 -1.97 -17.80
C ILE A 34 -21.47 -2.33 -18.64
N LEU A 35 -21.63 -3.23 -19.59
CA LEU A 35 -20.55 -3.69 -20.45
C LEU A 35 -20.05 -2.59 -21.38
N ALA A 36 -20.97 -1.84 -22.00
CA ALA A 36 -20.64 -0.73 -22.88
C ALA A 36 -19.84 0.36 -22.16
N ARG A 37 -20.28 0.78 -20.98
CA ARG A 37 -19.58 1.77 -20.15
C ARG A 37 -18.22 1.27 -19.68
N LYS A 38 -18.11 0.00 -19.33
CA LYS A 38 -16.85 -0.60 -18.91
C LYS A 38 -15.88 -0.76 -20.08
N LYS A 39 -16.36 -1.03 -21.29
CA LYS A 39 -15.55 -1.07 -22.52
C LYS A 39 -15.07 0.32 -22.94
N SER A 40 -15.93 1.35 -22.83
CA SER A 40 -15.56 2.73 -23.15
C SER A 40 -14.54 3.31 -22.15
N ASN A 41 -14.61 2.91 -20.88
CA ASN A 41 -13.64 3.32 -19.87
C ASN A 41 -13.15 2.15 -19.00
N PRO A 42 -12.23 1.33 -19.50
CA PRO A 42 -11.74 0.14 -18.81
C PRO A 42 -11.11 0.41 -17.43
N ARG A 43 -10.56 1.62 -17.23
CA ARG A 43 -9.91 2.02 -15.97
C ARG A 43 -10.89 2.52 -14.91
N MET A 44 -12.14 2.77 -15.26
CA MET A 44 -13.14 3.25 -14.29
C MET A 44 -13.36 2.22 -13.19
N PRO A 45 -13.23 2.59 -11.90
CA PRO A 45 -13.57 1.72 -10.78
C PRO A 45 -15.06 1.32 -10.84
N ILE A 46 -15.35 0.07 -10.49
CA ILE A 46 -16.75 -0.44 -10.47
C ILE A 46 -17.62 0.34 -9.48
N THR A 47 -17.02 0.86 -8.41
CA THR A 47 -17.70 1.74 -7.45
C THR A 47 -18.24 3.01 -8.12
N VAL A 48 -17.41 3.67 -8.91
CA VAL A 48 -17.76 4.91 -9.64
C VAL A 48 -18.80 4.60 -10.71
N LEU A 49 -18.63 3.51 -11.46
CA LEU A 49 -19.61 3.06 -12.44
C LEU A 49 -20.99 2.82 -11.79
N TYR A 50 -21.01 2.11 -10.67
CA TYR A 50 -22.25 1.85 -9.91
C TYR A 50 -22.93 3.14 -9.44
N GLU A 51 -22.15 4.06 -8.84
CA GLU A 51 -22.65 5.35 -8.34
C GLU A 51 -23.23 6.22 -9.47
N GLN A 52 -22.60 6.25 -10.63
CA GLN A 52 -23.11 6.93 -11.82
C GLN A 52 -24.44 6.33 -12.28
N MET A 53 -24.50 5.00 -12.40
CA MET A 53 -25.73 4.33 -12.84
C MET A 53 -26.89 4.48 -11.84
N VAL A 54 -26.61 4.58 -10.55
CA VAL A 54 -27.59 4.91 -9.53
C VAL A 54 -28.08 6.35 -9.67
N SER A 55 -27.17 7.31 -9.87
CA SER A 55 -27.53 8.73 -10.04
C SER A 55 -28.35 9.01 -11.30
N GLU A 56 -28.15 8.19 -12.34
CA GLU A 56 -28.91 8.24 -13.58
C GLU A 56 -30.24 7.46 -13.51
N GLY A 57 -30.53 6.81 -12.41
CA GLY A 57 -31.76 6.03 -12.22
C GLY A 57 -31.79 4.67 -12.94
N LEU A 58 -30.65 4.23 -13.49
CA LEU A 58 -30.52 2.94 -14.18
C LEU A 58 -30.44 1.77 -13.20
N ILE A 59 -29.95 2.01 -12.00
CA ILE A 59 -29.84 1.02 -10.93
C ILE A 59 -30.59 1.54 -9.69
N ASP A 60 -31.54 0.76 -9.20
CA ASP A 60 -32.11 0.96 -7.87
C ASP A 60 -31.24 0.22 -6.82
N PRO A 61 -30.62 0.95 -5.87
CA PRO A 61 -29.76 0.35 -4.84
C PRO A 61 -30.47 -0.69 -3.94
N ARG A 62 -31.80 -0.62 -3.85
CA ARG A 62 -32.61 -1.58 -3.08
C ARG A 62 -32.75 -2.93 -3.77
N SER A 63 -32.74 -2.93 -5.10
CA SER A 63 -32.88 -4.15 -5.93
C SER A 63 -31.53 -4.74 -6.32
N ILE A 64 -30.56 -3.92 -6.72
CA ILE A 64 -29.25 -4.32 -7.22
C ILE A 64 -28.15 -3.67 -6.39
N SER A 65 -27.48 -4.46 -5.58
CA SER A 65 -26.37 -3.99 -4.75
C SER A 65 -25.06 -3.91 -5.53
N ARG A 66 -24.13 -3.07 -5.07
CA ARG A 66 -22.76 -2.95 -5.64
C ARG A 66 -22.02 -4.31 -5.78
N PRO A 67 -22.04 -5.22 -4.78
CA PRO A 67 -21.45 -6.54 -4.93
C PRO A 67 -22.06 -7.39 -6.06
N THR A 68 -23.33 -7.16 -6.40
CA THR A 68 -24.01 -7.85 -7.52
C THR A 68 -23.42 -7.40 -8.86
N VAL A 69 -23.24 -6.09 -9.05
CA VAL A 69 -22.59 -5.54 -10.26
C VAL A 69 -21.13 -5.95 -10.34
N TYR A 70 -20.42 -5.99 -9.22
CA TYR A 70 -19.03 -6.44 -9.17
C TYR A 70 -18.89 -7.88 -9.67
N ARG A 71 -19.70 -8.81 -9.14
CA ARG A 71 -19.70 -10.22 -9.58
C ARG A 71 -20.08 -10.36 -11.04
N TYR A 72 -21.07 -9.62 -11.50
CA TYR A 72 -21.48 -9.63 -12.89
C TYR A 72 -20.34 -9.26 -13.85
N ILE A 73 -19.63 -8.18 -13.56
CA ILE A 73 -18.46 -7.75 -14.35
C ILE A 73 -17.33 -8.77 -14.27
N GLU A 74 -17.13 -9.41 -13.12
CA GLU A 74 -16.12 -10.45 -12.94
C GLU A 74 -16.44 -11.70 -13.78
N ASP A 75 -17.70 -12.12 -13.77
CA ASP A 75 -18.17 -13.25 -14.60
C ASP A 75 -18.01 -12.97 -16.09
N LEU A 76 -18.33 -11.74 -16.55
CA LEU A 76 -18.11 -11.32 -17.94
C LEU A 76 -16.63 -11.31 -18.31
N SER A 77 -15.74 -10.91 -17.41
CA SER A 77 -14.30 -10.92 -17.67
C SER A 77 -13.75 -12.34 -17.79
N LEU A 78 -14.26 -13.28 -16.99
CA LEU A 78 -13.92 -14.69 -17.07
C LEU A 78 -14.48 -15.34 -18.34
N ALA A 79 -15.63 -14.87 -18.84
CA ALA A 79 -16.21 -15.34 -20.10
C ALA A 79 -15.49 -14.76 -21.34
N GLY A 80 -14.52 -13.86 -21.17
CA GLY A 80 -13.75 -13.25 -22.26
C GLY A 80 -14.46 -12.13 -23.01
N GLU A 81 -15.65 -11.68 -22.55
CA GLU A 81 -16.42 -10.61 -23.19
C GLU A 81 -15.76 -9.23 -23.10
N PHE A 82 -14.93 -9.02 -22.08
CA PHE A 82 -13.95 -7.94 -22.06
C PHE A 82 -12.68 -8.41 -21.33
N LYS A 83 -11.53 -8.01 -21.82
CA LYS A 83 -10.29 -8.18 -21.07
C LYS A 83 -10.33 -7.25 -19.87
N LYS A 84 -10.44 -7.80 -18.67
CA LYS A 84 -9.99 -7.06 -17.49
C LYS A 84 -8.60 -6.58 -17.85
N ASN A 85 -8.31 -5.27 -17.83
CA ASN A 85 -6.95 -4.77 -17.98
C ASN A 85 -6.11 -5.26 -16.79
N SER A 86 -5.86 -6.54 -16.74
CA SER A 86 -4.89 -7.24 -15.91
C SER A 86 -3.52 -7.30 -16.60
N GLU A 87 -3.39 -6.69 -17.76
CA GLU A 87 -2.12 -6.18 -18.23
C GLU A 87 -1.89 -4.81 -17.55
N ASN A 88 -1.83 -4.82 -16.22
CA ASN A 88 -0.62 -4.32 -15.64
C ASN A 88 0.47 -5.10 -16.36
N PRO A 89 1.34 -4.46 -17.16
CA PRO A 89 2.59 -5.08 -17.59
C PRO A 89 3.12 -5.65 -16.29
N GLU A 90 3.40 -6.95 -16.22
CA GLU A 90 3.77 -7.65 -15.01
C GLU A 90 4.47 -6.63 -14.15
N SER A 91 3.80 -6.16 -13.10
CA SER A 91 4.45 -5.28 -12.17
C SER A 91 5.45 -6.22 -11.58
N LEU A 92 6.58 -6.33 -12.28
CA LEU A 92 7.74 -7.06 -11.84
C LEU A 92 7.86 -6.57 -10.42
N ARG A 93 7.53 -7.45 -9.47
CA ARG A 93 7.65 -7.14 -8.06
C ARG A 93 9.12 -6.89 -7.86
N PHE A 94 9.54 -5.67 -8.26
CA PHE A 94 10.90 -5.23 -8.13
C PHE A 94 11.17 -5.19 -6.63
N SER A 95 11.84 -6.20 -6.15
CA SER A 95 12.30 -6.30 -4.78
C SER A 95 13.79 -6.51 -4.83
N HIS A 96 14.52 -5.62 -4.20
CA HIS A 96 15.93 -5.85 -3.99
C HIS A 96 16.11 -7.12 -3.15
N GLU A 97 17.18 -7.84 -3.42
CA GLU A 97 17.44 -9.12 -2.77
C GLU A 97 18.03 -8.90 -1.37
N HIS A 98 18.82 -7.84 -1.21
CA HIS A 98 19.56 -7.62 0.02
C HIS A 98 19.09 -6.40 0.79
N VAL A 99 19.11 -6.56 2.11
CA VAL A 99 18.87 -5.48 3.07
C VAL A 99 19.94 -4.40 2.90
N GLY A 100 19.53 -3.14 2.91
CA GLY A 100 20.42 -1.99 2.68
C GLY A 100 20.68 -1.66 1.20
N ASP A 101 20.22 -2.48 0.25
CA ASP A 101 20.35 -2.15 -1.17
C ASP A 101 19.53 -0.93 -1.56
N LEU A 102 18.28 -0.85 -1.09
CA LEU A 102 17.40 0.27 -1.37
C LEU A 102 16.54 0.63 -0.16
N TRP A 103 16.56 1.90 0.20
CA TRP A 103 15.55 2.46 1.09
C TRP A 103 14.57 3.34 0.32
N GLN A 104 13.29 3.17 0.59
CA GLN A 104 12.25 4.06 0.09
C GLN A 104 11.93 5.09 1.17
N GLY A 105 11.99 6.37 0.80
CA GLY A 105 11.67 7.49 1.68
C GLY A 105 10.40 8.20 1.24
N ASP A 106 9.50 8.50 2.20
CA ASP A 106 8.27 9.26 1.92
C ASP A 106 7.72 9.90 3.20
N VAL A 107 6.74 10.81 3.02
CA VAL A 107 6.06 11.54 4.10
C VAL A 107 4.56 11.35 3.99
N MET A 108 3.92 11.04 5.12
CA MET A 108 2.47 10.92 5.24
C MET A 108 1.92 11.99 6.18
N TYR A 109 0.77 12.58 5.83
CA TYR A 109 -0.01 13.39 6.78
C TYR A 109 -0.50 12.50 7.94
N GLY A 110 -0.13 12.88 9.15
CA GLY A 110 -0.54 12.24 10.40
C GLY A 110 -1.82 12.86 10.98
N PRO A 111 -2.17 12.56 12.23
CA PRO A 111 -3.30 13.16 12.91
C PRO A 111 -3.01 14.62 13.29
N TYR A 112 -4.06 15.39 13.50
CA TYR A 112 -3.95 16.67 14.23
C TYR A 112 -3.84 16.37 15.71
N ILE A 113 -2.87 17.00 16.39
CA ILE A 113 -2.74 16.97 17.84
C ILE A 113 -2.95 18.36 18.42
N SER A 114 -3.41 18.42 19.68
CA SER A 114 -3.61 19.68 20.37
C SER A 114 -2.36 20.05 21.16
N ILE A 115 -1.73 21.18 20.81
CA ILE A 115 -0.63 21.74 21.60
C ILE A 115 -1.10 23.07 22.18
N GLY A 116 -1.40 23.08 23.47
CA GLY A 116 -2.08 24.19 24.11
C GLY A 116 -3.48 24.38 23.51
N ARG A 117 -3.77 25.59 22.97
CA ARG A 117 -5.07 25.91 22.34
C ARG A 117 -5.09 25.71 20.82
N LYS A 118 -4.00 25.21 20.23
CA LYS A 118 -3.89 25.08 18.77
C LYS A 118 -3.92 23.62 18.36
N LYS A 119 -4.67 23.31 17.29
CA LYS A 119 -4.58 22.04 16.59
C LYS A 119 -3.49 22.13 15.52
N ILE A 120 -2.50 21.25 15.58
CA ILE A 120 -1.35 21.25 14.69
C ILE A 120 -1.34 19.93 13.92
N GLN A 121 -1.18 20.01 12.59
CA GLN A 121 -1.00 18.86 11.72
C GLN A 121 0.34 18.20 11.99
N THR A 122 0.36 16.89 12.13
CA THR A 122 1.61 16.11 12.19
C THR A 122 1.94 15.47 10.85
N TYR A 123 3.21 15.10 10.67
CA TYR A 123 3.75 14.49 9.46
C TYR A 123 4.63 13.30 9.83
N LEU A 124 4.30 12.12 9.33
CA LEU A 124 5.11 10.92 9.53
C LEU A 124 6.15 10.83 8.42
N HIS A 125 7.42 11.10 8.73
CA HIS A 125 8.54 10.77 7.87
C HIS A 125 8.94 9.32 8.07
N MET A 126 9.25 8.63 7.00
CA MET A 126 9.63 7.22 7.04
C MET A 126 10.67 6.88 5.98
N PHE A 127 11.65 6.08 6.38
CA PHE A 127 12.46 5.30 5.47
C PHE A 127 12.20 3.81 5.73
N ILE A 128 11.91 3.06 4.67
CA ILE A 128 11.65 1.61 4.73
C ILE A 128 12.64 0.88 3.83
N ASP A 129 13.19 -0.21 4.33
CA ASP A 129 14.04 -1.10 3.55
C ASP A 129 13.21 -1.90 2.53
N ASP A 130 13.65 -1.89 1.28
CA ASP A 130 12.92 -2.49 0.16
C ASP A 130 12.86 -4.01 0.23
N ALA A 131 13.94 -4.67 0.65
CA ALA A 131 14.02 -6.12 0.72
C ALA A 131 13.17 -6.68 1.87
N SER A 132 13.35 -6.13 3.06
CA SER A 132 12.75 -6.64 4.30
C SER A 132 11.42 -6.02 4.68
N ARG A 133 11.01 -4.92 4.04
CA ARG A 133 9.85 -4.09 4.48
C ARG A 133 10.03 -3.51 5.88
N TYR A 134 11.24 -3.54 6.42
CA TYR A 134 11.55 -3.04 7.74
C TYR A 134 11.62 -1.52 7.74
N PRO A 135 10.83 -0.80 8.54
CA PRO A 135 11.00 0.63 8.72
C PRO A 135 12.32 0.89 9.44
N VAL A 136 13.33 1.34 8.70
CA VAL A 136 14.68 1.58 9.25
C VAL A 136 14.67 2.74 10.22
N TYR A 137 13.85 3.76 9.94
CA TYR A 137 13.45 4.79 10.88
C TYR A 137 12.16 5.47 10.43
N SER A 138 11.32 5.84 11.39
CA SER A 138 10.11 6.61 11.15
C SER A 138 9.69 7.34 12.43
N GLN A 139 9.19 8.56 12.26
CA GLN A 139 8.79 9.42 13.38
C GLN A 139 7.80 10.48 12.89
N PHE A 140 6.86 10.87 13.77
CA PHE A 140 6.01 12.03 13.56
C PHE A 140 6.73 13.32 13.91
N TYR A 141 6.50 14.35 13.09
CA TYR A 141 7.04 15.70 13.25
C TYR A 141 5.91 16.73 13.13
N LEU A 142 6.16 17.95 13.56
CA LEU A 142 5.21 19.08 13.41
C LEU A 142 5.34 19.82 12.07
N SER A 143 6.30 19.41 11.24
CA SER A 143 6.52 19.99 9.92
C SER A 143 7.07 18.95 8.93
N GLN A 144 6.95 19.26 7.63
CA GLN A 144 7.56 18.48 6.55
C GLN A 144 8.56 19.37 5.80
N ASN A 145 9.67 19.67 6.43
CA ASN A 145 10.74 20.48 5.87
C ASN A 145 12.04 19.68 5.77
N PHE A 146 13.09 20.33 5.26
CA PHE A 146 14.40 19.70 5.12
C PHE A 146 15.00 19.26 6.47
N GLU A 147 14.80 20.03 7.55
CA GLU A 147 15.34 19.71 8.87
C GLU A 147 14.76 18.41 9.43
N THR A 148 13.44 18.19 9.27
CA THR A 148 12.79 16.97 9.71
C THR A 148 13.18 15.77 8.85
N LEU A 149 13.36 15.96 7.53
CA LEU A 149 13.90 14.94 6.64
C LEU A 149 15.34 14.57 7.03
N ARG A 150 16.20 15.58 7.23
CA ARG A 150 17.59 15.39 7.65
C ARG A 150 17.68 14.63 8.95
N HIS A 151 16.87 14.99 9.95
CA HIS A 151 16.82 14.28 11.22
C HIS A 151 16.40 12.83 11.04
N CYS A 152 15.30 12.57 10.32
CA CYS A 152 14.81 11.22 10.06
C CYS A 152 15.86 10.36 9.33
N PHE A 153 16.50 10.88 8.30
CA PHE A 153 17.54 10.17 7.54
C PHE A 153 18.80 9.91 8.38
N LYS A 154 19.25 10.91 9.16
CA LYS A 154 20.38 10.76 10.08
C LYS A 154 20.14 9.62 11.06
N GLU A 155 18.97 9.60 11.73
CA GLU A 155 18.62 8.56 12.70
C GLU A 155 18.53 7.18 12.02
N ALA A 156 18.02 7.12 10.79
CA ALA A 156 17.99 5.90 10.02
C ALA A 156 19.42 5.36 9.76
N VAL A 157 20.32 6.21 9.30
CA VAL A 157 21.73 5.84 8.99
C VAL A 157 22.47 5.44 10.26
N LEU A 158 22.31 6.18 11.36
CA LEU A 158 23.00 5.87 12.62
C LEU A 158 22.56 4.52 13.21
N ARG A 159 21.28 4.16 13.04
CA ARG A 159 20.71 2.96 13.64
C ARG A 159 20.76 1.73 12.75
N ARG A 160 20.80 1.91 11.43
CA ARG A 160 20.61 0.82 10.46
C ARG A 160 21.62 0.82 9.31
N GLY A 161 22.71 1.59 9.44
CA GLY A 161 23.75 1.67 8.43
C GLY A 161 23.41 2.57 7.25
N ILE A 162 24.25 2.54 6.22
CA ILE A 162 24.12 3.38 5.02
C ILE A 162 23.55 2.54 3.90
N PRO A 163 22.39 2.94 3.29
CA PRO A 163 21.85 2.24 2.14
C PRO A 163 22.71 2.49 0.90
N ARG A 164 22.68 1.55 -0.04
CA ARG A 164 23.32 1.76 -1.35
C ARG A 164 22.53 2.76 -2.20
N LEU A 165 21.20 2.66 -2.18
CA LEU A 165 20.28 3.50 -2.92
C LEU A 165 19.21 4.09 -1.99
N VAL A 166 18.84 5.34 -2.22
CA VAL A 166 17.67 6.00 -1.61
C VAL A 166 16.71 6.37 -2.70
N TYR A 167 15.45 5.92 -2.63
CA TYR A 167 14.41 6.19 -3.60
C TYR A 167 13.29 7.00 -2.97
N THR A 168 13.01 8.16 -3.54
CA THR A 168 12.02 9.12 -3.04
C THR A 168 11.11 9.61 -4.16
N ASP A 169 10.08 10.38 -3.80
CA ASP A 169 9.33 11.15 -4.78
C ASP A 169 10.09 12.40 -5.25
N ASN A 170 9.42 13.18 -6.10
CA ASN A 170 9.93 14.46 -6.59
C ASN A 170 9.58 15.63 -5.65
N GLY A 171 9.23 15.38 -4.40
CA GLY A 171 8.92 16.42 -3.42
C GLY A 171 10.10 17.36 -3.22
N LYS A 172 9.79 18.67 -3.00
CA LYS A 172 10.80 19.74 -2.88
C LYS A 172 11.88 19.43 -1.83
N ILE A 173 11.49 18.78 -0.73
CA ILE A 173 12.44 18.43 0.36
C ILE A 173 13.46 17.39 -0.08
N TYR A 174 13.08 16.44 -0.93
CA TYR A 174 13.95 15.38 -1.45
C TYR A 174 14.84 15.84 -2.59
N ARG A 175 14.40 16.86 -3.35
CA ARG A 175 15.16 17.47 -4.46
C ARG A 175 16.03 18.66 -4.00
N SER A 176 16.23 18.83 -2.71
CA SER A 176 17.10 19.86 -2.17
C SER A 176 18.58 19.47 -2.40
N GLN A 177 19.39 20.43 -2.82
CA GLN A 177 20.84 20.23 -2.98
C GLN A 177 21.49 19.70 -1.69
N GLN A 178 20.97 20.14 -0.54
CA GLN A 178 21.46 19.67 0.77
C GLN A 178 21.25 18.17 0.95
N PHE A 179 20.08 17.63 0.55
CA PHE A 179 19.83 16.19 0.68
C PHE A 179 20.64 15.38 -0.31
N GLU A 180 20.80 15.87 -1.54
CA GLU A 180 21.68 15.26 -2.55
C GLU A 180 23.12 15.20 -2.06
N TYR A 181 23.63 16.32 -1.48
CA TYR A 181 24.96 16.38 -0.90
C TYR A 181 25.16 15.40 0.26
N ILE A 182 24.17 15.27 1.16
CA ILE A 182 24.22 14.30 2.27
C ILE A 182 24.32 12.87 1.72
N CYS A 183 23.47 12.51 0.75
CA CYS A 183 23.51 11.18 0.14
C CYS A 183 24.87 10.91 -0.52
N ALA A 184 25.38 11.85 -1.33
CA ALA A 184 26.67 11.74 -1.98
C ALA A 184 27.83 11.59 -0.98
N SER A 185 27.82 12.37 0.10
CA SER A 185 28.84 12.31 1.16
C SER A 185 28.88 10.97 1.90
N LEU A 186 27.73 10.31 2.03
CA LEU A 186 27.62 8.98 2.59
C LEU A 186 27.93 7.87 1.58
N GLY A 187 28.10 8.21 0.30
CA GLY A 187 28.31 7.26 -0.79
C GLY A 187 27.04 6.45 -1.12
N CYS A 188 25.86 7.01 -0.90
CA CYS A 188 24.61 6.44 -1.36
C CYS A 188 24.06 7.23 -2.57
N THR A 189 23.43 6.52 -3.51
CA THR A 189 22.84 7.12 -4.70
C THR A 189 21.39 7.51 -4.42
N LEU A 190 21.05 8.79 -4.65
CA LEU A 190 19.68 9.28 -4.54
C LEU A 190 18.98 9.12 -5.90
N LEU A 191 17.83 8.47 -5.88
CA LEU A 191 16.96 8.24 -7.03
C LEU A 191 15.60 8.87 -6.79
N HIS A 192 15.03 9.49 -7.81
CA HIS A 192 13.68 10.04 -7.76
C HIS A 192 12.72 9.25 -8.64
N SER A 193 11.45 9.17 -8.23
CA SER A 193 10.41 8.53 -9.03
C SER A 193 10.24 9.29 -10.37
N GLN A 194 10.12 8.52 -11.44
CA GLN A 194 9.74 9.11 -12.71
C GLN A 194 8.28 9.57 -12.65
N PRO A 195 7.94 10.74 -13.23
CA PRO A 195 6.57 11.18 -13.34
C PRO A 195 5.71 10.09 -14.00
N PHE A 196 4.54 9.82 -13.45
CA PHE A 196 3.57 8.83 -13.94
C PHE A 196 4.00 7.35 -13.89
N VAL A 197 5.09 6.99 -13.21
CA VAL A 197 5.51 5.60 -12.98
C VAL A 197 5.42 5.27 -11.48
N PRO A 198 4.26 4.81 -10.99
CA PRO A 198 4.04 4.57 -9.54
C PRO A 198 4.73 3.30 -9.01
N GLN A 199 5.33 2.49 -9.88
CA GLN A 199 5.76 1.12 -9.56
C GLN A 199 6.86 1.02 -8.50
N GLY A 200 7.68 2.05 -8.31
CA GLY A 200 8.80 2.02 -7.35
C GLY A 200 8.45 2.27 -5.89
N ARG A 201 7.30 2.89 -5.57
CA ARG A 201 6.93 3.38 -4.22
C ARG A 201 5.88 2.54 -3.49
N GLY A 202 5.37 1.52 -4.13
CA GLY A 202 4.25 0.72 -3.60
C GLY A 202 4.50 0.11 -2.20
N LYS A 203 5.74 0.01 -1.74
CA LYS A 203 6.08 -0.56 -0.44
C LYS A 203 5.89 0.44 0.69
N VAL A 204 6.41 1.66 0.55
CA VAL A 204 6.21 2.73 1.53
C VAL A 204 4.75 3.18 1.57
N GLU A 205 4.09 3.26 0.41
CA GLU A 205 2.66 3.57 0.32
C GLU A 205 1.80 2.52 1.04
N ARG A 206 2.10 1.23 0.86
CA ARG A 206 1.44 0.14 1.57
C ARG A 206 1.71 0.18 3.07
N MET A 207 2.91 0.56 3.48
CA MET A 207 3.23 0.76 4.89
C MET A 207 2.41 1.91 5.47
N PHE A 208 2.29 3.05 4.79
CA PHE A 208 1.44 4.14 5.22
C PHE A 208 -0.04 3.74 5.30
N HIS A 209 -0.53 2.94 4.36
CA HIS A 209 -1.86 2.36 4.47
C HIS A 209 -2.00 1.53 5.76
N THR A 210 -1.00 0.69 6.07
CA THR A 210 -1.00 -0.12 7.29
C THR A 210 -1.00 0.75 8.55
N VAL A 211 -0.20 1.82 8.59
CA VAL A 211 -0.21 2.80 9.70
C VAL A 211 -1.61 3.41 9.88
N ARG A 212 -2.26 3.84 8.78
CA ARG A 212 -3.61 4.42 8.85
C ARG A 212 -4.63 3.41 9.40
N MET A 213 -4.61 2.20 8.87
CA MET A 213 -5.63 1.19 9.17
C MET A 213 -5.44 0.50 10.51
N ARG A 214 -4.22 0.40 11.03
CA ARG A 214 -3.93 -0.40 12.22
C ARG A 214 -3.44 0.41 13.41
N PHE A 215 -2.81 1.55 13.20
CA PHE A 215 -2.38 2.46 14.26
C PHE A 215 -3.35 3.63 14.41
N LEU A 216 -3.52 4.44 13.37
CA LEU A 216 -4.30 5.68 13.46
C LEU A 216 -5.80 5.43 13.66
N SER A 217 -6.35 4.35 13.09
CA SER A 217 -7.77 4.02 13.29
C SER A 217 -8.12 3.65 14.75
N ASN A 218 -7.14 3.20 15.51
CA ASN A 218 -7.30 2.84 16.92
C ASN A 218 -6.81 3.95 17.88
N LEU A 219 -6.35 5.07 17.32
CA LEU A 219 -5.85 6.20 18.08
C LEU A 219 -6.95 7.25 18.23
N ASP A 220 -7.22 7.67 19.45
CA ASP A 220 -8.00 8.90 19.69
C ASP A 220 -7.05 10.10 19.75
N PRO A 221 -7.00 10.96 18.72
CA PRO A 221 -6.08 12.09 18.70
C PRO A 221 -6.36 13.12 19.80
N THR A 222 -7.57 13.14 20.35
CA THR A 222 -7.96 14.09 21.41
C THR A 222 -7.31 13.78 22.76
N THR A 223 -6.90 12.53 22.95
CA THR A 223 -6.23 12.07 24.17
C THR A 223 -4.72 12.27 24.14
N ILE A 224 -4.16 12.64 22.98
CA ILE A 224 -2.71 12.84 22.82
C ILE A 224 -2.32 14.22 23.36
N LYS A 225 -1.46 14.23 24.37
CA LYS A 225 -1.02 15.44 25.07
C LYS A 225 -0.03 16.27 24.23
N ASP A 226 0.89 15.57 23.56
CA ASP A 226 1.99 16.17 22.80
C ASP A 226 2.53 15.24 21.72
N LEU A 227 3.53 15.71 21.00
CA LEU A 227 4.19 14.97 19.92
C LEU A 227 4.96 13.75 20.45
N ASP A 228 5.53 13.85 21.65
CA ASP A 228 6.35 12.78 22.22
C ASP A 228 5.48 11.60 22.60
N GLU A 229 4.31 11.84 23.20
CA GLU A 229 3.34 10.79 23.48
C GLU A 229 2.86 10.09 22.20
N LEU A 230 2.58 10.86 21.12
CA LEU A 230 2.22 10.29 19.83
C LEU A 230 3.33 9.37 19.32
N ASN A 231 4.58 9.84 19.38
CA ASN A 231 5.73 9.08 18.91
C ASN A 231 6.00 7.84 19.78
N GLN A 232 5.82 7.91 21.09
CA GLN A 232 5.94 6.74 21.98
C GLN A 232 4.90 5.67 21.64
N LYS A 233 3.63 6.04 21.51
CA LYS A 233 2.56 5.10 21.12
C LYS A 233 2.82 4.49 19.73
N TYR A 234 3.29 5.30 18.78
CA TYR A 234 3.64 4.83 17.46
C TYR A 234 4.82 3.85 17.48
N LEU A 235 5.87 4.13 18.26
CA LEU A 235 7.04 3.27 18.37
C LEU A 235 6.68 1.92 18.99
N ILE A 236 5.88 1.90 20.06
CA ILE A 236 5.40 0.66 20.68
C ILE A 236 4.64 -0.18 19.66
N TRP A 237 3.66 0.42 18.96
CA TRP A 237 2.91 -0.26 17.91
C TRP A 237 3.80 -0.80 16.80
N LEU A 238 4.79 0.01 16.37
CA LEU A 238 5.71 -0.35 15.29
C LEU A 238 6.57 -1.57 15.65
N GLU A 239 7.07 -1.60 16.88
CA GLU A 239 7.94 -2.69 17.37
C GLU A 239 7.15 -3.98 17.65
N GLU A 240 6.00 -3.87 18.32
CA GLU A 240 5.25 -5.03 18.77
C GLU A 240 4.32 -5.60 17.71
N ASP A 241 3.67 -4.73 16.91
CA ASP A 241 2.66 -5.15 15.96
C ASP A 241 3.23 -5.30 14.53
N TYR A 242 3.86 -4.27 13.97
CA TYR A 242 4.24 -4.32 12.56
C TYR A 242 5.52 -5.13 12.31
N LYS A 243 6.61 -4.83 13.03
CA LYS A 243 7.93 -5.39 12.76
C LYS A 243 8.01 -6.89 12.99
N ARG A 244 7.25 -7.41 13.96
CA ARG A 244 7.30 -8.82 14.39
C ARG A 244 6.21 -9.70 13.77
N LYS A 245 5.22 -9.11 13.10
CA LYS A 245 4.16 -9.89 12.45
C LYS A 245 4.62 -10.48 11.12
N SER A 246 4.13 -11.69 10.86
CA SER A 246 4.25 -12.37 9.58
C SER A 246 3.75 -11.48 8.43
N HIS A 247 4.54 -11.38 7.36
CA HIS A 247 4.25 -10.54 6.21
C HIS A 247 4.12 -11.41 4.94
N LYS A 248 2.94 -11.35 4.28
CA LYS A 248 2.67 -12.16 3.08
C LYS A 248 3.71 -11.96 1.97
N GLY A 249 4.21 -10.75 1.80
CA GLY A 249 5.22 -10.42 0.78
C GLY A 249 6.66 -10.86 1.14
N LEU A 250 6.85 -11.46 2.31
CA LEU A 250 8.11 -12.00 2.82
C LEU A 250 8.01 -13.52 3.09
N ASN A 251 7.14 -14.21 2.35
CA ASN A 251 6.92 -15.66 2.50
C ASN A 251 6.56 -16.08 3.93
N GLY A 252 5.85 -15.20 4.66
CA GLY A 252 5.43 -15.47 6.03
C GLY A 252 6.43 -15.05 7.11
N LEU A 253 7.63 -14.63 6.75
CA LEU A 253 8.60 -14.09 7.70
C LEU A 253 8.18 -12.69 8.16
N SER A 254 8.68 -12.26 9.31
CA SER A 254 8.49 -10.90 9.79
C SER A 254 9.51 -9.93 9.15
N PRO A 255 9.17 -8.63 9.03
CA PRO A 255 10.14 -7.61 8.60
C PRO A 255 11.41 -7.61 9.47
N HIS A 256 11.25 -7.82 10.78
CA HIS A 256 12.37 -7.90 11.72
C HIS A 256 13.30 -9.07 11.40
N ASP A 257 12.77 -10.28 11.21
CA ASP A 257 13.60 -11.46 10.99
C ASP A 257 14.37 -11.37 9.67
N VAL A 258 13.70 -10.89 8.60
CA VAL A 258 14.37 -10.69 7.31
C VAL A 258 15.46 -9.64 7.41
N PHE A 259 15.22 -8.52 8.13
CA PHE A 259 16.22 -7.47 8.29
C PHE A 259 17.42 -7.98 9.10
N MET A 260 17.18 -8.62 10.24
CA MET A 260 18.22 -9.08 11.15
C MET A 260 19.07 -10.22 10.56
N SER A 261 18.46 -11.10 9.75
CA SER A 261 19.20 -12.18 9.09
C SER A 261 20.31 -11.69 8.13
N GLN A 262 20.22 -10.44 7.69
CA GLN A 262 21.16 -9.85 6.73
C GLN A 262 21.92 -8.62 7.29
N ILE A 263 21.88 -8.38 8.60
CA ILE A 263 22.48 -7.18 9.21
C ILE A 263 23.98 -7.07 8.96
N SER A 264 24.66 -8.19 8.77
CA SER A 264 26.10 -8.24 8.46
C SER A 264 26.45 -7.68 7.08
N LYS A 265 25.46 -7.57 6.17
CA LYS A 265 25.65 -7.00 4.82
C LYS A 265 25.60 -5.48 4.80
N LEU A 266 25.16 -4.85 5.89
CA LEU A 266 25.00 -3.40 5.97
C LEU A 266 26.35 -2.69 6.03
N LYS A 267 26.44 -1.58 5.29
CA LYS A 267 27.58 -0.65 5.39
C LYS A 267 27.33 0.29 6.58
N TRP A 268 28.24 0.28 7.53
CA TRP A 268 28.16 1.15 8.71
C TRP A 268 29.04 2.38 8.56
N LEU A 269 28.68 3.45 9.28
CA LEU A 269 29.58 4.59 9.43
C LEU A 269 30.86 4.11 10.13
N THR A 270 31.97 4.17 9.46
CA THR A 270 33.28 4.04 10.12
C THR A 270 33.45 5.27 11.01
N LYS A 271 33.80 5.06 12.29
CA LYS A 271 34.25 6.17 13.13
C LYS A 271 35.47 6.79 12.47
N VAL A 272 35.27 7.93 11.82
CA VAL A 272 36.38 8.82 11.52
C VAL A 272 36.71 9.48 12.86
N PHE A 273 37.76 9.01 13.52
CA PHE A 273 38.37 9.75 14.63
C PHE A 273 38.88 11.05 14.05
N CYS A 274 38.23 12.17 14.26
CA CYS A 274 38.80 13.50 14.23
C CYS A 274 39.37 13.80 15.58
#